data_6a9f615bcd08eab4a1f9b7928c43080b
#
_entry.id   6a9f615bcd08eab4a1f9b7928c43080b
#
_cell.length_a   1.000
_cell.length_b   1.000
_cell.length_c   1.000
_cell.angle_alpha   90.00
_cell.angle_beta   90.00
_cell.angle_gamma   90.00
#
_symmetry.space_group_name_H-M   'P 1'
#
loop_
_entity.id
_entity.type
_entity.pdbx_description
1 polymer ?
#
loop_
_entity_poly.entity_id
_entity_poly.type
_entity_poly.pdbx_seq_one_letter_code
_entity_poly.pdbx_strand_id
1 'polypeptide(L)'
;METILVVDDEALVRSLARDILLGAGYRVLEAEDGEQALRVAEEHLGAIHVLLTDVVMPGINGKELAARVAALRPDTRMIFMSGRAAEVIGEAGVLIPVDTFLAKPFTVDRLLNKVRERIENRSPFSRPSSGS
;
A
#
# COMPACT_ATOMS: atom_id res chain seq x y z
N MET A 1 16.09 -0.25 -7.60
CA MET A 1 14.90 -1.14 -7.59
C MET A 1 14.05 -0.78 -6.39
N GLU A 2 12.79 -0.51 -6.64
CA GLU A 2 11.88 -0.11 -5.57
C GLU A 2 11.43 -1.30 -4.77
N THR A 3 11.17 -1.06 -3.49
CA THR A 3 10.73 -2.06 -2.52
C THR A 3 9.29 -1.79 -2.12
N ILE A 4 8.47 -2.83 -2.15
CA ILE A 4 7.04 -2.73 -1.83
C ILE A 4 6.74 -3.70 -0.70
N LEU A 5 6.09 -3.19 0.34
CA LEU A 5 5.63 -4.02 1.46
C LEU A 5 4.16 -4.35 1.22
N VAL A 6 3.88 -5.64 1.01
CA VAL A 6 2.54 -6.14 0.74
C VAL A 6 1.96 -6.71 2.02
N VAL A 7 0.81 -6.19 2.43
CA VAL A 7 0.16 -6.60 3.67
C VAL A 7 -1.27 -7.03 3.39
N ASP A 8 -1.57 -8.30 3.64
CA ASP A 8 -2.91 -8.84 3.46
C ASP A 8 -2.99 -10.13 4.26
N ASP A 9 -4.08 -10.30 5.00
CA ASP A 9 -4.27 -11.52 5.77
C ASP A 9 -4.70 -12.71 4.90
N GLU A 10 -5.12 -12.46 3.67
CA GLU A 10 -5.45 -13.51 2.72
C GLU A 10 -4.20 -13.93 1.96
N ALA A 11 -3.74 -15.14 2.23
CA ALA A 11 -2.48 -15.63 1.65
C ALA A 11 -2.50 -15.63 0.12
N LEU A 12 -3.66 -15.96 -0.47
CA LEU A 12 -3.75 -16.02 -1.94
C LEU A 12 -3.62 -14.65 -2.57
N VAL A 13 -4.26 -13.64 -1.99
CA VAL A 13 -4.15 -12.27 -2.51
C VAL A 13 -2.73 -11.76 -2.34
N ARG A 14 -2.14 -11.99 -1.17
CA ARG A 14 -0.77 -11.58 -0.89
C ARG A 14 0.22 -12.22 -1.86
N SER A 15 0.07 -13.52 -2.11
CA SER A 15 0.95 -14.24 -3.04
C SER A 15 0.78 -13.74 -4.46
N LEU A 16 -0.45 -13.47 -4.88
CA LEU A 16 -0.71 -12.96 -6.22
C LEU A 16 -0.05 -11.60 -6.43
N ALA A 17 -0.25 -10.69 -5.47
CA ALA A 17 0.36 -9.37 -5.55
C ALA A 17 1.90 -9.49 -5.59
N ARG A 18 2.46 -10.34 -4.72
CA ARG A 18 3.90 -10.57 -4.70
C ARG A 18 4.41 -11.03 -6.07
N ASP A 19 3.76 -12.03 -6.64
CA ASP A 19 4.23 -12.60 -7.90
C ASP A 19 4.17 -11.59 -9.03
N ILE A 20 3.12 -10.79 -9.09
CA ILE A 20 2.98 -9.73 -10.09
C ILE A 20 4.10 -8.71 -9.94
N LEU A 21 4.35 -8.27 -8.72
CA LEU A 21 5.33 -7.23 -8.47
C LEU A 21 6.76 -7.73 -8.71
N LEU A 22 7.06 -8.96 -8.30
CA LEU A 22 8.36 -9.57 -8.58
C LEU A 22 8.58 -9.67 -10.08
N GLY A 23 7.55 -10.08 -10.82
CA GLY A 23 7.65 -10.19 -12.27
C GLY A 23 7.92 -8.86 -12.96
N ALA A 24 7.54 -7.76 -12.33
CA ALA A 24 7.77 -6.43 -12.88
C ALA A 24 9.10 -5.83 -12.42
N GLY A 25 9.89 -6.56 -11.63
CA GLY A 25 11.21 -6.11 -11.23
C GLY A 25 11.28 -5.43 -9.87
N TYR A 26 10.19 -5.41 -9.13
CA TYR A 26 10.19 -4.81 -7.80
C TYR A 26 10.72 -5.79 -6.76
N ARG A 27 11.24 -5.25 -5.67
CA ARG A 27 11.56 -6.04 -4.48
C ARG A 27 10.31 -6.06 -3.60
N VAL A 28 9.98 -7.23 -3.04
CA VAL A 28 8.74 -7.40 -2.29
C VAL A 28 9.04 -7.90 -0.89
N LEU A 29 8.45 -7.22 0.09
CA LEU A 29 8.40 -7.68 1.47
C LEU A 29 6.94 -8.03 1.75
N GLU A 30 6.69 -9.01 2.62
CA GLU A 30 5.34 -9.47 2.90
C GLU A 30 5.06 -9.46 4.38
N ALA A 31 3.80 -9.20 4.72
CA ALA A 31 3.31 -9.33 6.09
C ALA A 31 1.85 -9.78 6.04
N GLU A 32 1.45 -10.60 7.00
CA GLU A 32 0.08 -11.11 7.02
C GLU A 32 -0.85 -10.29 7.90
N ASP A 33 -0.31 -9.38 8.70
CA ASP A 33 -1.13 -8.48 9.52
C ASP A 33 -0.36 -7.20 9.80
N GLY A 34 -1.03 -6.27 10.47
CA GLY A 34 -0.45 -4.97 10.74
C GLY A 34 0.74 -5.01 11.69
N GLU A 35 0.70 -5.89 12.69
CA GLU A 35 1.81 -5.98 13.64
C GLU A 35 3.07 -6.49 12.97
N GLN A 36 2.93 -7.52 12.14
CA GLN A 36 4.07 -8.03 11.40
C GLN A 36 4.60 -6.98 10.43
N ALA A 37 3.68 -6.24 9.77
CA ALA A 37 4.08 -5.17 8.86
C ALA A 37 4.87 -4.09 9.57
N LEU A 38 4.48 -3.73 10.78
CA LEU A 38 5.21 -2.73 11.56
C LEU A 38 6.62 -3.21 11.92
N ARG A 39 6.75 -4.48 12.28
CA ARG A 39 8.07 -5.03 12.55
C ARG A 39 8.95 -4.97 11.30
N VAL A 40 8.39 -5.33 10.15
CA VAL A 40 9.13 -5.24 8.90
C VAL A 40 9.54 -3.79 8.62
N ALA A 41 8.61 -2.84 8.83
CA ALA A 41 8.91 -1.44 8.58
C ALA A 41 9.98 -0.90 9.52
N GLU A 42 10.05 -1.40 10.75
CA GLU A 42 11.06 -0.99 11.72
C GLU A 42 12.42 -1.59 11.43
N GLU A 43 12.45 -2.82 10.95
CA GLU A 43 13.69 -3.59 10.88
C GLU A 43 14.33 -3.60 9.50
N HIS A 44 13.57 -3.32 8.46
CA HIS A 44 14.11 -3.39 7.11
C HIS A 44 15.17 -2.32 6.88
N LEU A 45 16.32 -2.72 6.41
CA LEU A 45 17.37 -1.79 6.05
C LEU A 45 17.14 -1.33 4.62
N GLY A 46 17.11 -0.03 4.42
CA GLY A 46 16.84 0.54 3.11
C GLY A 46 15.42 1.09 3.03
N ALA A 47 15.10 1.66 1.90
CA ALA A 47 13.79 2.30 1.71
C ALA A 47 12.70 1.29 1.48
N ILE A 48 11.49 1.62 1.92
CA ILE A 48 10.26 0.97 1.50
C ILE A 48 9.50 2.03 0.72
N HIS A 49 9.39 1.83 -0.58
CA HIS A 49 8.83 2.86 -1.46
C HIS A 49 7.31 2.92 -1.41
N VAL A 50 6.68 1.75 -1.26
CA VAL A 50 5.22 1.64 -1.25
C VAL A 50 4.78 0.66 -0.20
N LEU A 51 3.75 1.02 0.56
CA LEU A 51 3.00 0.11 1.41
C LEU A 51 1.70 -0.21 0.68
N LEU A 52 1.50 -1.47 0.35
CA LEU A 52 0.28 -1.96 -0.31
C LEU A 52 -0.46 -2.80 0.73
N THR A 53 -1.54 -2.27 1.28
CA THR A 53 -2.22 -2.93 2.40
C THR A 53 -3.72 -3.04 2.18
N ASP A 54 -4.28 -4.15 2.65
CA ASP A 54 -5.72 -4.28 2.76
C ASP A 54 -6.22 -3.27 3.80
N VAL A 55 -7.43 -2.75 3.60
CA VAL A 55 -8.04 -1.81 4.55
C VAL A 55 -8.53 -2.54 5.79
N VAL A 56 -9.19 -3.69 5.59
CA VAL A 56 -9.80 -4.43 6.70
C VAL A 56 -8.98 -5.68 6.98
N MET A 57 -8.39 -5.72 8.16
CA MET A 57 -7.60 -6.85 8.62
C MET A 57 -7.88 -7.06 10.10
N PRO A 58 -7.67 -8.27 10.61
CA PRO A 58 -7.74 -8.49 12.07
C PRO A 58 -6.67 -7.65 12.77
N GLY A 59 -7.00 -7.11 13.91
CA GLY A 59 -6.08 -6.27 14.66
C GLY A 59 -6.02 -4.87 14.08
N ILE A 60 -4.82 -4.39 13.80
CA ILE A 60 -4.65 -3.05 13.23
C ILE A 60 -5.17 -3.05 11.80
N ASN A 61 -6.07 -2.12 11.49
CA ASN A 61 -6.57 -2.01 10.12
C ASN A 61 -5.55 -1.28 9.23
N GLY A 62 -5.81 -1.30 7.92
CA GLY A 62 -4.86 -0.74 6.96
C GLY A 62 -4.62 0.74 7.12
N LYS A 63 -5.65 1.49 7.52
CA LYS A 63 -5.49 2.94 7.69
C LYS A 63 -4.62 3.27 8.90
N GLU A 64 -4.83 2.56 9.99
CA GLU A 64 -3.99 2.76 11.16
C GLU A 64 -2.56 2.33 10.89
N LEU A 65 -2.40 1.20 10.17
CA LEU A 65 -1.08 0.75 9.77
C LEU A 65 -0.38 1.81 8.94
N ALA A 66 -1.07 2.38 7.96
CA ALA A 66 -0.48 3.39 7.10
C ALA A 66 -0.02 4.61 7.90
N ALA A 67 -0.83 5.04 8.88
CA ALA A 67 -0.46 6.18 9.72
C ALA A 67 0.82 5.88 10.51
N ARG A 68 0.93 4.68 11.05
CA ARG A 68 2.11 4.29 11.83
C ARG A 68 3.35 4.14 10.95
N VAL A 69 3.18 3.55 9.77
CA VAL A 69 4.30 3.42 8.83
C VAL A 69 4.76 4.81 8.36
N ALA A 70 3.83 5.73 8.12
CA ALA A 70 4.17 7.09 7.72
C ALA A 70 4.99 7.80 8.79
N ALA A 71 4.72 7.52 10.06
CA ALA A 71 5.49 8.11 11.16
C ALA A 71 6.91 7.55 11.18
N LEU A 72 7.08 6.27 10.85
CA LEU A 72 8.40 5.63 10.81
C LEU A 72 9.15 5.95 9.52
N ARG A 73 8.43 6.04 8.41
CA ARG A 73 9.02 6.19 7.08
C ARG A 73 8.20 7.20 6.29
N PRO A 74 8.47 8.49 6.45
CA PRO A 74 7.63 9.54 5.84
C PRO A 74 7.59 9.51 4.31
N ASP A 75 8.57 8.90 3.68
CA ASP A 75 8.63 8.86 2.21
C ASP A 75 7.89 7.69 1.60
N THR A 76 7.38 6.76 2.42
CA THR A 76 6.66 5.60 1.91
C THR A 76 5.29 6.03 1.40
N ARG A 77 4.98 5.64 0.16
CA ARG A 77 3.67 5.92 -0.45
C ARG A 77 2.70 4.82 -0.06
N MET A 78 1.41 5.16 0.01
CA MET A 78 0.38 4.24 0.46
C MET A 78 -0.52 3.83 -0.69
N ILE A 79 -0.89 2.54 -0.73
CA ILE A 79 -1.96 2.01 -1.58
C ILE A 79 -2.85 1.15 -0.70
N PHE A 80 -4.15 1.42 -0.73
CA PHE A 80 -5.13 0.68 0.05
C PHE A 80 -5.94 -0.22 -0.87
N MET A 81 -6.01 -1.51 -0.53
CA MET A 81 -6.79 -2.49 -1.27
C MET A 81 -8.12 -2.72 -0.56
N SER A 82 -9.21 -2.78 -1.32
CA SER A 82 -10.51 -3.08 -0.74
C SER A 82 -11.42 -3.67 -1.79
N GLY A 83 -12.25 -4.62 -1.35
CA GLY A 83 -13.29 -5.19 -2.20
C GLY A 83 -14.65 -4.57 -1.97
N ARG A 84 -14.76 -3.56 -1.12
CA ARG A 84 -16.04 -2.96 -0.76
C ARG A 84 -16.00 -1.45 -0.86
N ALA A 85 -17.03 -0.89 -1.48
CA ALA A 85 -17.15 0.57 -1.58
C ALA A 85 -17.28 1.22 -0.20
N ALA A 86 -17.97 0.56 0.72
CA ALA A 86 -18.16 1.12 2.07
C ALA A 86 -16.84 1.31 2.80
N GLU A 87 -15.85 0.46 2.54
CA GLU A 87 -14.53 0.60 3.14
C GLU A 87 -13.80 1.82 2.63
N VAL A 88 -14.01 2.13 1.35
CA VAL A 88 -13.38 3.30 0.73
C VAL A 88 -14.02 4.58 1.23
N ILE A 89 -15.35 4.61 1.27
CA ILE A 89 -16.09 5.78 1.74
C ILE A 89 -15.90 5.96 3.24
N GLY A 90 -15.79 4.83 3.95
CA GLY A 90 -15.59 4.85 5.38
C GLY A 90 -16.89 5.07 6.14
N GLU A 91 -17.42 4.00 6.74
CA GLU A 91 -18.67 4.10 7.48
C GLU A 91 -18.54 5.05 8.66
N ALA A 92 -17.34 5.22 9.16
CA ALA A 92 -17.09 6.15 10.25
C ALA A 92 -16.68 7.53 9.74
N GLY A 93 -16.92 7.81 8.46
CA GLY A 93 -16.56 9.09 7.87
C GLY A 93 -15.10 9.22 7.50
N VAL A 94 -14.37 8.13 7.48
CA VAL A 94 -12.96 8.15 7.15
C VAL A 94 -12.80 7.73 5.70
N LEU A 95 -12.41 8.68 4.86
CA LEU A 95 -12.29 8.43 3.43
C LEU A 95 -10.87 8.02 3.08
N ILE A 96 -10.77 7.17 2.05
CA ILE A 96 -9.50 6.83 1.46
C ILE A 96 -9.40 7.65 0.17
N PRO A 97 -8.33 8.43 0.00
CA PRO A 97 -8.17 9.19 -1.25
C PRO A 97 -8.19 8.27 -2.45
N VAL A 98 -8.90 8.66 -3.50
CA VAL A 98 -9.11 7.83 -4.67
C VAL A 98 -7.79 7.39 -5.32
N ASP A 99 -6.82 8.28 -5.36
CA ASP A 99 -5.54 7.97 -6.00
C ASP A 99 -4.71 6.97 -5.19
N THR A 100 -5.10 6.67 -3.95
CA THR A 100 -4.43 5.65 -3.15
C THR A 100 -5.18 4.33 -3.13
N PHE A 101 -6.29 4.21 -3.85
CA PHE A 101 -7.17 3.05 -3.75
C PHE A 101 -6.95 2.09 -4.92
N LEU A 102 -6.92 0.79 -4.59
CA LEU A 102 -6.89 -0.29 -5.59
C LEU A 102 -8.02 -1.26 -5.26
N ALA A 103 -8.95 -1.39 -6.19
CA ALA A 103 -10.10 -2.28 -6.00
C ALA A 103 -9.68 -3.74 -6.08
N LYS A 104 -10.29 -4.58 -5.25
CA LYS A 104 -10.14 -6.04 -5.32
C LYS A 104 -11.42 -6.61 -5.94
N PRO A 105 -11.30 -7.58 -6.82
CA PRO A 105 -10.07 -8.16 -7.36
C PRO A 105 -9.40 -7.20 -8.35
N PHE A 106 -8.09 -7.20 -8.36
CA PHE A 106 -7.34 -6.34 -9.29
C PHE A 106 -6.75 -7.19 -10.42
N THR A 107 -6.48 -6.52 -11.54
CA THR A 107 -5.75 -7.15 -12.64
C THR A 107 -4.28 -6.82 -12.51
N VAL A 108 -3.46 -7.56 -13.27
CA VAL A 108 -2.03 -7.28 -13.32
C VAL A 108 -1.78 -5.82 -13.70
N ASP A 109 -2.47 -5.36 -14.75
CA ASP A 109 -2.26 -3.99 -15.23
C ASP A 109 -2.67 -2.96 -14.20
N ARG A 110 -3.78 -3.18 -13.50
CA ARG A 110 -4.25 -2.22 -12.50
C ARG A 110 -3.29 -2.11 -11.33
N LEU A 111 -2.79 -3.25 -10.86
CA LEU A 111 -1.82 -3.24 -9.77
C LEU A 111 -0.55 -2.53 -10.18
N LEU A 112 0.01 -2.88 -11.34
CA LEU A 112 1.27 -2.29 -11.78
C LEU A 112 1.12 -0.81 -12.09
N ASN A 113 0.01 -0.40 -12.69
CA ASN A 113 -0.23 1.01 -12.96
C ASN A 113 -0.35 1.81 -11.67
N LYS A 114 -1.07 1.27 -10.69
CA LYS A 114 -1.24 1.97 -9.42
C LYS A 114 0.10 2.13 -8.70
N VAL A 115 0.90 1.07 -8.68
CA VAL A 115 2.22 1.13 -8.03
C VAL A 115 3.11 2.15 -8.72
N ARG A 116 3.12 2.13 -10.06
CA ARG A 116 3.93 3.09 -10.82
C ARG A 116 3.49 4.52 -10.56
N GLU A 117 2.19 4.77 -10.55
CA GLU A 117 1.67 6.10 -10.26
C GLU A 117 2.11 6.59 -8.90
N ARG A 118 2.03 5.71 -7.90
CA ARG A 118 2.39 6.12 -6.54
C ARG A 118 3.87 6.38 -6.40
N ILE A 119 4.70 5.60 -7.07
CA ILE A 119 6.15 5.80 -7.02
C ILE A 119 6.54 7.10 -7.73
N GLU A 120 5.92 7.38 -8.86
CA GLU A 120 6.23 8.57 -9.65
C GLU A 120 5.70 9.85 -9.02
N ASN A 121 4.65 9.72 -8.22
CA ASN A 121 4.07 10.86 -7.53
C ASN A 121 4.88 11.13 -6.26
N ARG A 122 5.79 12.08 -6.34
CA ARG A 122 6.76 12.32 -5.28
C ARG A 122 6.16 12.77 -3.98
N SER A 123 4.98 13.37 -4.03
CA SER A 123 4.35 13.90 -2.84
C SER A 123 2.87 13.65 -2.93
N PRO A 124 2.23 13.23 -1.83
CA PRO A 124 0.78 13.10 -1.82
C PRO A 124 0.08 14.45 -2.04
N PHE A 125 0.80 15.53 -1.87
CA PHE A 125 0.25 16.85 -2.07
C PHE A 125 0.71 17.50 -3.35
N SER A 126 1.46 16.79 -4.14
CA SER A 126 2.07 17.43 -5.27
C SER A 126 1.05 17.93 -6.24
N ARG A 127 1.33 18.66 -6.45
CA ARG A 127 0.93 19.21 -7.32
C ARG A 127 1.96 19.43 -8.16
N PRO A 128 1.95 19.44 -8.94
CA PRO A 128 3.15 19.62 -9.49
C PRO A 128 3.58 21.01 -9.51
N SER A 129 3.82 21.17 -9.46
CA SER A 129 4.36 22.01 -9.34
C SER A 129 4.42 22.89 -9.49
N SER A 130 4.44 23.08 -9.37
CA SER A 130 4.54 23.57 -9.43
C SER A 130 4.63 23.92 -9.56
N GLY A 131 4.54 23.95 -9.54
CA GLY A 131 4.61 24.08 -9.81
C GLY A 131 4.50 24.32 -9.88
N SER A 132 4.22 24.29 -9.67
CA SER A 132 3.91 24.24 -9.81
C SER A 132 3.65 24.08 -9.79
#